data_27a9c321be8335989eff285a5869f1aa
#
_entry.id   27a9c321be8335989eff285a5869f1aa
#
_cell.length_a   1.000
_cell.length_b   1.000
_cell.length_c   1.000
_cell.angle_alpha   90.00
_cell.angle_beta   90.00
_cell.angle_gamma   90.00
#
_symmetry.space_group_name_H-M   'P 1'
#
loop_
_entity.id
_entity.type
_entity.pdbx_description
1 polymer ?
#
loop_
_entity_poly.entity_id
_entity_poly.type
_entity_poly.pdbx_seq_one_letter_code
_entity_poly.pdbx_strand_id
1 'polypeptide(L)'
;MHHQILGFLTAGFIFFSTSNLLYAQASASLEAEVPQHPWVLPSPKNEPSTYFVNLKDGDIRETPFVARFGLSMRGLVPAGKTAGRAGHHHLLINQALPLDFKKPLPFTDKYIHFGKGQMEMVINLPAGSYELRLVLADKGHIPYFVYSKSLKLIVSKQNKSVDLASVQGSPRIELLGIADRDTVRPPFRLQFHASGLNISDIGPKVADTGHFWLVMDRTGQKSETIAFTGGQTETWLNPPAGNYNLRLELVNNVSGDRMAVAAPPLMLSVTNQLAPGNLASALNISK
;
A
#
# COMPACT_ATOMS: atom_id res chain seq x y z
N MET A 1 83.40 7.36 -56.18
CA MET A 1 83.12 7.13 -54.77
C MET A 1 81.62 7.08 -54.58
N HIS A 2 81.12 5.88 -54.43
CA HIS A 2 79.67 5.62 -54.37
C HIS A 2 79.30 5.48 -52.89
N HIS A 3 78.27 6.21 -52.47
CA HIS A 3 77.60 5.90 -51.19
C HIS A 3 76.10 5.67 -51.49
N GLN A 4 75.65 4.43 -51.31
CA GLN A 4 74.32 3.98 -51.30
C GLN A 4 73.69 4.31 -49.93
N ILE A 5 72.51 4.94 -49.92
CA ILE A 5 71.76 5.12 -48.71
C ILE A 5 70.58 4.13 -48.75
N LEU A 6 70.55 3.27 -47.78
CA LEU A 6 69.60 2.20 -47.63
C LEU A 6 68.37 2.83 -46.81
N GLY A 7 67.22 2.87 -47.38
CA GLY A 7 66.00 3.35 -46.72
C GLY A 7 65.33 2.22 -45.96
N PHE A 8 65.14 2.41 -44.65
CA PHE A 8 64.35 1.54 -43.82
C PHE A 8 62.89 1.99 -43.84
N LEU A 9 62.00 1.11 -44.33
CA LEU A 9 60.56 1.21 -44.17
C LEU A 9 60.15 0.65 -42.80
N THR A 10 59.70 1.53 -41.91
CA THR A 10 59.06 1.10 -40.65
C THR A 10 57.55 0.99 -40.85
N ALA A 11 57.07 -0.23 -40.87
CA ALA A 11 55.64 -0.54 -40.83
C ALA A 11 55.08 -0.29 -39.44
N GLY A 12 54.27 0.77 -39.28
CA GLY A 12 53.55 1.04 -38.04
C GLY A 12 52.37 0.09 -37.90
N PHE A 13 52.41 -0.82 -36.92
CA PHE A 13 51.27 -1.59 -36.49
C PHE A 13 50.36 -0.70 -35.61
N ILE A 14 49.18 -0.37 -36.11
CA ILE A 14 48.14 0.28 -35.33
C ILE A 14 47.42 -0.82 -34.57
N PHE A 15 47.62 -0.90 -33.25
CA PHE A 15 46.83 -1.72 -32.35
C PHE A 15 45.47 -1.03 -32.11
N PHE A 16 44.43 -1.58 -32.72
CA PHE A 16 43.05 -1.29 -32.29
C PHE A 16 42.79 -2.01 -30.97
N SER A 17 42.84 -1.29 -29.88
CA SER A 17 42.37 -1.77 -28.61
C SER A 17 40.82 -1.72 -28.60
N THR A 18 40.20 -2.85 -28.81
CA THR A 18 38.75 -3.01 -28.59
C THR A 18 38.50 -3.03 -27.09
N SER A 19 38.06 -1.88 -26.57
CA SER A 19 37.54 -1.79 -25.21
C SER A 19 36.22 -2.54 -25.14
N ASN A 20 36.23 -3.75 -24.62
CA ASN A 20 35.04 -4.50 -24.23
C ASN A 20 34.37 -3.75 -23.09
N LEU A 21 33.39 -2.96 -23.38
CA LEU A 21 32.42 -2.50 -22.41
C LEU A 21 31.60 -3.70 -21.93
N LEU A 22 32.05 -4.31 -20.84
CA LEU A 22 31.26 -5.22 -20.03
C LEU A 22 30.10 -4.39 -19.43
N TYR A 23 28.94 -4.43 -20.08
CA TYR A 23 27.68 -4.07 -19.42
C TYR A 23 27.48 -5.07 -18.29
N ALA A 24 27.76 -4.66 -17.07
CA ALA A 24 27.29 -5.33 -15.88
C ALA A 24 25.76 -5.29 -15.93
N GLN A 25 25.12 -6.34 -16.44
CA GLN A 25 23.73 -6.62 -16.18
C GLN A 25 23.59 -6.80 -14.69
N ALA A 26 23.06 -5.76 -14.03
CA ALA A 26 22.53 -5.90 -12.68
C ALA A 26 21.48 -7.00 -12.75
N SER A 27 21.83 -8.19 -12.27
CA SER A 27 20.88 -9.25 -11.99
C SER A 27 19.94 -8.71 -10.90
N ALA A 28 18.80 -8.14 -11.34
CA ALA A 28 17.67 -8.01 -10.46
C ALA A 28 17.37 -9.43 -9.99
N SER A 29 17.58 -9.69 -8.71
CA SER A 29 17.11 -10.91 -8.08
C SER A 29 15.60 -10.93 -8.34
N LEU A 30 15.16 -11.87 -9.16
CA LEU A 30 13.77 -12.26 -9.27
C LEU A 30 13.44 -12.87 -7.91
N GLU A 31 13.01 -12.02 -6.95
CA GLU A 31 12.24 -12.52 -5.82
C GLU A 31 11.06 -13.26 -6.46
N ALA A 32 10.97 -14.56 -6.18
CA ALA A 32 9.90 -15.39 -6.69
C ALA A 32 8.58 -14.75 -6.22
N GLU A 33 7.88 -14.10 -7.15
CA GLU A 33 6.56 -13.54 -6.86
C GLU A 33 5.70 -14.69 -6.37
N VAL A 34 5.22 -14.59 -5.13
CA VAL A 34 4.23 -15.52 -4.60
C VAL A 34 3.07 -15.51 -5.58
N PRO A 35 2.68 -16.67 -6.17
CA PRO A 35 1.64 -16.68 -7.18
C PRO A 35 0.38 -16.02 -6.64
N GLN A 36 -0.06 -14.96 -7.29
CA GLN A 36 -1.26 -14.24 -6.88
C GLN A 36 -2.47 -15.15 -7.05
N HIS A 37 -3.35 -15.18 -6.05
CA HIS A 37 -4.58 -15.97 -6.10
C HIS A 37 -5.39 -15.62 -7.38
N PRO A 38 -5.95 -16.61 -8.12
CA PRO A 38 -6.59 -16.37 -9.42
C PRO A 38 -7.82 -15.44 -9.35
N TRP A 39 -8.39 -15.21 -8.19
CA TRP A 39 -9.51 -14.27 -8.01
C TRP A 39 -9.04 -12.83 -7.76
N VAL A 40 -7.77 -12.61 -7.48
CA VAL A 40 -7.22 -11.27 -7.27
C VAL A 40 -6.90 -10.63 -8.62
N LEU A 41 -7.43 -9.44 -8.85
CA LEU A 41 -7.19 -8.67 -10.06
C LEU A 41 -6.34 -7.43 -9.77
N PRO A 42 -5.62 -6.93 -10.77
CA PRO A 42 -4.97 -5.64 -10.65
C PRO A 42 -5.99 -4.53 -10.38
N SER A 43 -5.56 -3.49 -9.68
CA SER A 43 -6.40 -2.31 -9.46
C SER A 43 -6.78 -1.67 -10.82
N PRO A 44 -8.02 -1.22 -11.01
CA PRO A 44 -8.41 -0.46 -12.21
C PRO A 44 -7.84 0.98 -12.20
N LYS A 45 -7.17 1.38 -11.14
CA LYS A 45 -6.47 2.67 -11.08
C LYS A 45 -5.17 2.59 -11.87
N ASN A 46 -4.80 3.68 -12.52
CA ASN A 46 -3.56 3.77 -13.28
C ASN A 46 -2.35 4.15 -12.40
N GLU A 47 -2.61 4.74 -11.24
CA GLU A 47 -1.58 5.25 -10.34
C GLU A 47 -1.83 4.86 -8.89
N PRO A 48 -0.75 4.56 -8.13
CA PRO A 48 -0.85 4.31 -6.71
C PRO A 48 -1.25 5.59 -5.97
N SER A 49 -2.05 5.44 -4.93
CA SER A 49 -2.49 6.56 -4.10
C SER A 49 -2.74 6.11 -2.67
N THR A 50 -2.47 6.99 -1.72
CA THR A 50 -3.03 6.87 -0.38
C THR A 50 -4.31 7.70 -0.28
N TYR A 51 -5.19 7.42 0.67
CA TYR A 51 -6.48 8.10 0.82
C TYR A 51 -7.00 7.99 2.25
N PHE A 52 -7.86 8.94 2.62
CA PHE A 52 -8.66 8.83 3.84
C PHE A 52 -9.85 7.91 3.59
N VAL A 53 -10.13 7.01 4.53
CA VAL A 53 -11.22 6.03 4.43
C VAL A 53 -12.54 6.63 4.91
N ASN A 54 -12.49 7.42 5.99
CA ASN A 54 -13.66 7.92 6.71
C ASN A 54 -13.77 9.45 6.76
N LEU A 55 -13.02 10.14 5.90
CA LEU A 55 -13.11 11.60 5.73
C LEU A 55 -13.33 11.97 4.28
N LYS A 56 -14.10 13.03 4.07
CA LYS A 56 -14.37 13.64 2.76
C LYS A 56 -13.96 15.11 2.78
N ASP A 57 -13.70 15.66 1.59
CA ASP A 57 -13.40 17.07 1.44
C ASP A 57 -14.57 17.94 1.95
N GLY A 58 -14.27 18.91 2.79
CA GLY A 58 -15.23 19.79 3.43
C GLY A 58 -15.93 19.22 4.68
N ASP A 59 -15.51 18.05 5.18
CA ASP A 59 -16.10 17.48 6.40
C ASP A 59 -15.97 18.44 7.60
N ILE A 60 -17.06 18.51 8.38
CA ILE A 60 -17.10 19.23 9.65
C ILE A 60 -17.12 18.19 10.77
N ARG A 61 -16.18 18.27 11.70
CA ARG A 61 -16.01 17.30 12.80
C ARG A 61 -15.74 18.01 14.11
N GLU A 62 -16.17 17.40 15.21
CA GLU A 62 -15.60 17.67 16.53
C GLU A 62 -14.38 16.78 16.73
N THR A 63 -13.38 17.24 17.46
CA THR A 63 -12.22 16.45 17.87
C THR A 63 -12.28 16.12 19.35
N PRO A 64 -11.69 14.97 19.80
CA PRO A 64 -10.91 14.01 19.02
C PRO A 64 -11.78 13.01 18.24
N PHE A 65 -11.27 12.53 17.09
CA PHE A 65 -11.85 11.42 16.35
C PHE A 65 -10.75 10.62 15.63
N VAL A 66 -11.04 9.38 15.22
CA VAL A 66 -10.10 8.54 14.46
C VAL A 66 -10.17 8.88 12.98
N ALA A 67 -9.05 9.28 12.37
CA ALA A 67 -8.89 9.32 10.92
C ALA A 67 -8.23 8.02 10.43
N ARG A 68 -8.84 7.36 9.44
CA ARG A 68 -8.43 6.08 8.89
C ARG A 68 -7.81 6.24 7.51
N PHE A 69 -6.75 5.50 7.24
CA PHE A 69 -5.96 5.58 6.01
C PHE A 69 -6.07 4.29 5.21
N GLY A 70 -5.98 4.42 3.90
CA GLY A 70 -5.88 3.32 2.97
C GLY A 70 -4.82 3.59 1.91
N LEU A 71 -4.37 2.53 1.26
CA LEU A 71 -3.31 2.55 0.28
C LEU A 71 -3.69 1.68 -0.91
N SER A 72 -3.59 2.23 -2.12
CA SER A 72 -3.87 1.53 -3.38
C SER A 72 -2.58 1.23 -4.12
N MET A 73 -2.46 0.03 -4.69
CA MET A 73 -1.38 -0.42 -5.57
C MET A 73 0.02 -0.39 -4.94
N ARG A 74 0.12 -0.29 -3.63
CA ARG A 74 1.33 -0.37 -2.83
C ARG A 74 1.03 -1.12 -1.54
N GLY A 75 2.08 -1.53 -0.86
CA GLY A 75 2.01 -2.11 0.47
C GLY A 75 2.58 -1.21 1.55
N LEU A 76 2.27 -1.54 2.78
CA LEU A 76 2.86 -0.93 3.96
C LEU A 76 4.11 -1.71 4.39
N VAL A 77 5.10 -0.97 4.85
CA VAL A 77 6.29 -1.48 5.53
C VAL A 77 6.75 -0.43 6.55
N PRO A 78 7.19 -0.82 7.75
CA PRO A 78 7.70 0.12 8.73
C PRO A 78 8.90 0.94 8.25
N ALA A 79 9.06 2.14 8.81
CA ALA A 79 10.22 3.00 8.58
C ALA A 79 11.53 2.26 8.82
N GLY A 80 12.58 2.56 8.08
CA GLY A 80 13.87 1.88 8.15
C GLY A 80 13.89 0.49 7.50
N LYS A 81 12.77 -0.02 7.00
CA LYS A 81 12.66 -1.31 6.32
C LYS A 81 12.38 -1.13 4.83
N THR A 82 12.78 -2.12 4.03
CA THR A 82 12.57 -2.14 2.58
C THR A 82 11.85 -3.40 2.17
N ALA A 83 10.80 -3.24 1.36
CA ALA A 83 10.09 -4.32 0.69
C ALA A 83 9.59 -3.78 -0.65
N GLY A 84 10.33 -4.03 -1.71
CA GLY A 84 10.02 -3.50 -3.04
C GLY A 84 9.75 -1.99 -3.02
N ARG A 85 8.52 -1.60 -3.40
CA ARG A 85 8.04 -0.21 -3.39
C ARG A 85 7.01 0.05 -2.28
N ALA A 86 6.95 -0.78 -1.25
CA ALA A 86 6.18 -0.54 -0.03
C ALA A 86 6.77 0.64 0.77
N GLY A 87 5.97 1.23 1.63
CA GLY A 87 6.37 2.38 2.44
C GLY A 87 5.48 2.55 3.66
N HIS A 88 5.61 3.69 4.32
CA HIS A 88 4.80 4.04 5.48
C HIS A 88 4.14 5.41 5.29
N HIS A 89 3.01 5.60 5.97
CA HIS A 89 2.25 6.84 5.85
C HIS A 89 2.89 8.02 6.60
N HIS A 90 2.71 9.21 6.04
CA HIS A 90 2.84 10.49 6.70
C HIS A 90 1.56 11.30 6.50
N LEU A 91 1.14 12.04 7.52
CA LEU A 91 0.06 13.01 7.42
C LEU A 91 0.65 14.43 7.46
N LEU A 92 0.34 15.21 6.43
CA LEU A 92 0.65 16.63 6.32
C LEU A 92 -0.56 17.44 6.77
N ILE A 93 -0.36 18.38 7.71
CA ILE A 93 -1.39 19.29 8.21
C ILE A 93 -1.03 20.71 7.80
N ASN A 94 -1.84 21.35 6.96
CA ASN A 94 -1.61 22.68 6.40
C ASN A 94 -0.24 22.81 5.72
N GLN A 95 0.20 21.74 5.07
CA GLN A 95 1.47 21.71 4.35
C GLN A 95 1.26 21.29 2.90
N ALA A 96 1.91 21.98 1.99
CA ALA A 96 2.00 21.56 0.60
C ALA A 96 2.87 20.30 0.49
N LEU A 97 2.71 19.56 -0.61
CA LEU A 97 3.64 18.48 -0.93
C LEU A 97 5.05 19.06 -1.09
N PRO A 98 6.08 18.33 -0.65
CA PRO A 98 7.46 18.70 -0.93
C PRO A 98 7.67 18.81 -2.45
N LEU A 99 8.27 19.88 -2.89
CA LEU A 99 8.69 20.03 -4.29
C LEU A 99 9.88 19.14 -4.62
N ASP A 100 10.65 18.75 -3.59
CA ASP A 100 11.83 17.91 -3.73
C ASP A 100 11.58 16.51 -3.13
N PHE A 101 11.21 15.56 -4.02
CA PHE A 101 11.03 14.16 -3.67
C PHE A 101 12.36 13.38 -3.45
N LYS A 102 13.47 14.08 -3.27
CA LYS A 102 14.78 13.50 -2.94
C LYS A 102 15.20 13.76 -1.50
N LYS A 103 14.41 14.53 -0.75
CA LYS A 103 14.70 14.87 0.64
C LYS A 103 13.72 14.23 1.60
N PRO A 104 14.19 13.77 2.78
CA PRO A 104 13.31 13.27 3.82
C PRO A 104 12.27 14.31 4.26
N LEU A 105 11.07 13.81 4.57
CA LEU A 105 10.05 14.63 5.22
C LEU A 105 10.52 15.05 6.62
N PRO A 106 10.26 16.27 7.06
CA PRO A 106 10.60 16.71 8.40
C PRO A 106 9.76 15.99 9.48
N PHE A 107 10.28 15.95 10.69
CA PHE A 107 9.58 15.41 11.87
C PHE A 107 9.07 16.59 12.72
N THR A 108 7.82 16.99 12.50
CA THR A 108 7.17 18.08 13.22
C THR A 108 5.70 17.74 13.47
N ASP A 109 5.02 18.57 14.27
CA ASP A 109 3.57 18.50 14.50
C ASP A 109 2.71 18.69 13.24
N LYS A 110 3.31 19.15 12.15
CA LYS A 110 2.67 19.32 10.83
C LYS A 110 2.99 18.22 9.83
N TYR A 111 3.94 17.35 10.14
CA TYR A 111 4.37 16.20 9.35
C TYR A 111 4.37 14.96 10.23
N ILE A 112 3.18 14.42 10.46
CA ILE A 112 3.00 13.29 11.39
C ILE A 112 3.45 11.99 10.72
N HIS A 113 4.25 11.22 11.43
CA HIS A 113 4.91 10.00 10.96
C HIS A 113 4.25 8.73 11.51
N PHE A 114 3.97 7.75 10.64
CA PHE A 114 3.38 6.45 10.98
C PHE A 114 4.35 5.31 10.70
N GLY A 115 5.51 5.34 11.37
CA GLY A 115 6.65 4.48 11.07
C GLY A 115 6.53 3.01 11.50
N LYS A 116 5.42 2.57 12.09
CA LYS A 116 5.22 1.16 12.49
C LYS A 116 4.30 0.39 11.54
N GLY A 117 3.73 1.05 10.50
CA GLY A 117 2.74 0.46 9.60
C GLY A 117 1.30 0.69 10.07
N GLN A 118 1.08 1.79 10.82
CA GLN A 118 -0.26 2.20 11.26
C GLN A 118 -1.14 2.62 10.09
N MET A 119 -2.44 2.36 10.23
CA MET A 119 -3.47 2.71 9.26
C MET A 119 -4.44 3.77 9.77
N GLU A 120 -4.19 4.35 10.94
CA GLU A 120 -5.07 5.37 11.53
C GLU A 120 -4.31 6.26 12.52
N MET A 121 -4.96 7.38 12.88
CA MET A 121 -4.57 8.18 14.03
C MET A 121 -5.78 8.87 14.67
N VAL A 122 -5.67 9.21 15.95
CA VAL A 122 -6.62 10.11 16.61
C VAL A 122 -6.25 11.55 16.25
N ILE A 123 -7.12 12.23 15.50
CA ILE A 123 -7.03 13.66 15.25
C ILE A 123 -7.57 14.40 16.47
N ASN A 124 -6.73 15.25 17.07
CA ASN A 124 -7.10 16.08 18.23
C ASN A 124 -6.61 17.53 18.01
N LEU A 125 -7.13 18.16 16.98
CA LEU A 125 -6.78 19.52 16.60
C LEU A 125 -7.75 20.52 17.26
N PRO A 126 -7.31 21.76 17.59
CA PRO A 126 -8.18 22.85 17.99
C PRO A 126 -9.25 23.18 16.94
N ALA A 127 -10.31 23.90 17.33
CA ALA A 127 -11.29 24.43 16.37
C ALA A 127 -10.59 25.30 15.32
N GLY A 128 -10.91 25.08 14.04
CA GLY A 128 -10.27 25.75 12.91
C GLY A 128 -10.44 25.01 11.60
N SER A 129 -9.86 25.56 10.53
CA SER A 129 -9.86 24.95 9.20
C SER A 129 -8.48 24.38 8.91
N TYR A 130 -8.46 23.16 8.41
CA TYR A 130 -7.22 22.41 8.13
C TYR A 130 -7.25 21.84 6.73
N GLU A 131 -6.08 21.84 6.09
CA GLU A 131 -5.83 21.08 4.89
C GLU A 131 -5.03 19.83 5.27
N LEU A 132 -5.57 18.66 5.00
CA LEU A 132 -4.95 17.37 5.31
C LEU A 132 -4.53 16.68 4.02
N ARG A 133 -3.36 16.05 4.04
CA ARG A 133 -2.86 15.23 2.95
C ARG A 133 -2.06 14.05 3.47
N LEU A 134 -2.31 12.87 2.93
CA LEU A 134 -1.49 11.69 3.18
C LEU A 134 -0.41 11.57 2.11
N VAL A 135 0.76 11.11 2.52
CA VAL A 135 1.90 10.80 1.64
C VAL A 135 2.48 9.47 2.07
N LEU A 136 2.87 8.63 1.12
CA LEU A 136 3.65 7.43 1.38
C LEU A 136 5.14 7.77 1.25
N ALA A 137 5.96 7.32 2.18
CA ALA A 137 7.41 7.52 2.15
C ALA A 137 8.18 6.20 2.24
N ASP A 138 9.39 6.19 1.74
CA ASP A 138 10.31 5.08 1.78
C ASP A 138 10.97 4.90 3.16
N LYS A 139 11.88 3.94 3.28
CA LYS A 139 12.63 3.63 4.51
C LYS A 139 13.35 4.83 5.14
N GLY A 140 13.73 5.81 4.34
CA GLY A 140 14.46 7.02 4.74
C GLY A 140 13.58 8.25 4.84
N HIS A 141 12.25 8.09 4.85
CA HIS A 141 11.26 9.17 4.87
C HIS A 141 11.25 10.04 3.60
N ILE A 142 11.84 9.54 2.51
CA ILE A 142 11.77 10.22 1.21
C ILE A 142 10.41 9.89 0.61
N PRO A 143 9.58 10.92 0.28
CA PRO A 143 8.25 10.67 -0.22
C PRO A 143 8.28 10.01 -1.60
N TYR A 144 7.39 9.05 -1.82
CA TYR A 144 7.04 8.58 -3.15
C TYR A 144 6.05 9.53 -3.82
N PHE A 145 5.89 9.43 -5.15
CA PHE A 145 4.76 10.04 -5.86
C PHE A 145 3.46 9.27 -5.58
N VAL A 146 3.18 9.03 -4.31
CA VAL A 146 2.02 8.30 -3.79
C VAL A 146 1.42 9.12 -2.66
N TYR A 147 0.37 9.87 -2.99
CA TYR A 147 -0.25 10.81 -2.06
C TYR A 147 -1.77 10.86 -2.25
N SER A 148 -2.47 11.39 -1.25
CA SER A 148 -3.90 11.65 -1.34
C SER A 148 -4.19 12.97 -2.07
N LYS A 149 -5.40 13.11 -2.56
CA LYS A 149 -5.95 14.46 -2.80
C LYS A 149 -5.89 15.25 -1.50
N SER A 150 -5.75 16.57 -1.60
CA SER A 150 -5.94 17.46 -0.47
C SER A 150 -7.37 17.35 0.05
N LEU A 151 -7.53 17.33 1.37
CA LEU A 151 -8.82 17.25 2.05
C LEU A 151 -8.94 18.43 3.01
N LYS A 152 -9.98 19.24 2.85
CA LYS A 152 -10.33 20.30 3.79
C LYS A 152 -11.13 19.70 4.95
N LEU A 153 -10.68 19.96 6.17
CA LEU A 153 -11.34 19.56 7.40
C LEU A 153 -11.67 20.81 8.20
N ILE A 154 -12.90 20.95 8.62
CA ILE A 154 -13.34 21.99 9.56
C ILE A 154 -13.54 21.34 10.92
N VAL A 155 -12.70 21.69 11.89
CA VAL A 155 -12.90 21.32 13.28
C VAL A 155 -13.81 22.36 13.92
N SER A 156 -15.04 21.98 14.21
CA SER A 156 -16.03 22.89 14.81
C SER A 156 -15.81 23.11 16.30
N LYS A 157 -15.25 22.08 16.99
CA LYS A 157 -14.99 22.09 18.42
C LYS A 157 -13.92 21.08 18.80
N GLN A 158 -13.06 21.43 19.76
CA GLN A 158 -12.17 20.49 20.42
C GLN A 158 -12.72 20.11 21.80
N ASN A 159 -13.02 18.83 22.02
CA ASN A 159 -13.43 18.32 23.32
C ASN A 159 -12.21 17.83 24.10
N LYS A 160 -11.65 18.70 24.95
CA LYS A 160 -10.43 18.46 25.70
C LYS A 160 -10.59 17.46 26.85
N SER A 161 -11.83 17.12 27.25
CA SER A 161 -12.12 16.18 28.34
C SER A 161 -12.17 14.71 27.90
N VAL A 162 -12.12 14.46 26.58
CA VAL A 162 -12.17 13.09 26.03
C VAL A 162 -10.80 12.44 26.10
N ASP A 163 -10.73 11.25 26.67
CA ASP A 163 -9.52 10.43 26.64
C ASP A 163 -9.25 9.90 25.24
N LEU A 164 -8.05 10.18 24.72
CA LEU A 164 -7.66 9.81 23.35
C LEU A 164 -7.59 8.29 23.16
N ALA A 165 -7.20 7.53 24.18
CA ALA A 165 -7.16 6.07 24.11
C ALA A 165 -8.57 5.48 23.94
N SER A 166 -9.56 6.06 24.62
CA SER A 166 -10.96 5.63 24.48
C SER A 166 -11.54 5.89 23.07
N VAL A 167 -11.06 6.92 22.37
CA VAL A 167 -11.47 7.24 20.99
C VAL A 167 -10.94 6.20 19.99
N GLN A 168 -9.72 5.73 20.18
CA GLN A 168 -9.13 4.70 19.32
C GLN A 168 -9.81 3.34 19.56
N GLY A 169 -10.16 3.04 20.80
CA GLY A 169 -10.76 1.78 21.21
C GLY A 169 -9.79 0.60 21.20
N SER A 170 -10.32 -0.60 21.37
CA SER A 170 -9.53 -1.83 21.39
C SER A 170 -8.96 -2.18 20.02
N PRO A 171 -7.79 -2.85 19.97
CA PRO A 171 -7.23 -3.35 18.72
C PRO A 171 -8.21 -4.28 17.98
N ARG A 172 -8.38 -4.03 16.69
CA ARG A 172 -9.30 -4.79 15.83
C ARG A 172 -8.94 -4.68 14.36
N ILE A 173 -9.53 -5.55 13.55
CA ILE A 173 -9.48 -5.46 12.09
C ILE A 173 -10.90 -5.46 11.51
N GLU A 174 -11.07 -4.86 10.35
CA GLU A 174 -12.39 -4.67 9.72
C GLU A 174 -12.28 -4.83 8.19
N LEU A 175 -13.30 -5.45 7.59
CA LEU A 175 -13.58 -5.35 6.15
C LEU A 175 -14.38 -4.09 5.90
N LEU A 176 -13.99 -3.31 4.91
CA LEU A 176 -14.65 -2.07 4.54
C LEU A 176 -15.08 -2.10 3.08
N GLY A 177 -16.09 -1.29 2.74
CA GLY A 177 -16.61 -1.19 1.38
C GLY A 177 -17.69 -2.21 1.03
N ILE A 178 -18.00 -3.14 1.95
CA ILE A 178 -19.12 -4.08 1.87
C ILE A 178 -19.79 -4.18 3.25
N ALA A 179 -21.07 -4.51 3.25
CA ALA A 179 -21.86 -4.80 4.45
C ALA A 179 -22.28 -6.27 4.49
N ASP A 180 -22.71 -6.74 5.67
CA ASP A 180 -23.26 -8.08 5.80
C ASP A 180 -24.50 -8.27 4.89
N ARG A 181 -24.53 -9.37 4.17
CA ARG A 181 -25.58 -9.76 3.20
C ARG A 181 -25.67 -8.89 1.95
N ASP A 182 -24.63 -8.11 1.65
CA ASP A 182 -24.58 -7.41 0.37
C ASP A 182 -24.57 -8.37 -0.81
N THR A 183 -25.10 -7.89 -1.92
CA THR A 183 -24.95 -8.52 -3.24
C THR A 183 -24.02 -7.69 -4.10
N VAL A 184 -22.92 -8.30 -4.54
CA VAL A 184 -21.90 -7.63 -5.33
C VAL A 184 -21.76 -8.26 -6.71
N ARG A 185 -21.36 -7.43 -7.68
CA ARG A 185 -21.00 -7.86 -9.02
C ARG A 185 -19.49 -7.77 -9.19
N PRO A 186 -18.80 -8.86 -9.55
CA PRO A 186 -17.37 -8.81 -9.86
C PRO A 186 -17.06 -7.96 -11.11
N PRO A 187 -15.86 -7.34 -11.19
CA PRO A 187 -14.90 -7.24 -10.11
C PRO A 187 -15.34 -6.21 -9.06
N PHE A 188 -15.12 -6.51 -7.79
CA PHE A 188 -15.43 -5.59 -6.70
C PHE A 188 -14.21 -5.35 -5.81
N ARG A 189 -14.19 -4.20 -5.17
CA ARG A 189 -13.12 -3.78 -4.27
C ARG A 189 -13.44 -4.18 -2.83
N LEU A 190 -12.46 -4.74 -2.14
CA LEU A 190 -12.44 -4.87 -0.69
C LEU A 190 -11.32 -4.00 -0.12
N GLN A 191 -11.60 -3.37 1.01
CA GLN A 191 -10.61 -2.63 1.78
C GLN A 191 -10.44 -3.28 3.14
N PHE A 192 -9.22 -3.31 3.64
CA PHE A 192 -8.86 -3.85 4.94
C PHE A 192 -8.45 -2.70 5.85
N HIS A 193 -8.83 -2.77 7.10
CA HIS A 193 -8.42 -1.80 8.10
C HIS A 193 -7.96 -2.49 9.37
N ALA A 194 -6.94 -1.92 9.99
CA ALA A 194 -6.42 -2.35 11.30
C ALA A 194 -6.37 -1.16 12.24
N SER A 195 -7.10 -1.24 13.33
CA SER A 195 -7.08 -0.29 14.45
C SER A 195 -6.14 -0.80 15.53
N GLY A 196 -5.20 0.02 15.97
CA GLY A 196 -4.28 -0.33 17.05
C GLY A 196 -3.32 -1.48 16.74
N LEU A 197 -3.23 -1.92 15.46
CA LEU A 197 -2.36 -2.97 14.97
C LEU A 197 -1.55 -2.46 13.79
N ASN A 198 -0.38 -3.06 13.55
CA ASN A 198 0.55 -2.62 12.52
C ASN A 198 0.59 -3.59 11.35
N ILE A 199 0.58 -3.05 10.13
CA ILE A 199 0.62 -3.81 8.89
C ILE A 199 2.00 -3.69 8.26
N SER A 200 2.51 -4.81 7.73
CA SER A 200 3.77 -4.82 7.00
C SER A 200 3.78 -5.89 5.92
N ASP A 201 4.53 -5.61 4.85
CA ASP A 201 5.08 -6.64 3.98
C ASP A 201 5.84 -7.69 4.82
N ILE A 202 5.76 -8.96 4.42
CA ILE A 202 6.37 -10.07 5.17
C ILE A 202 7.89 -10.18 4.99
N GLY A 203 8.45 -9.58 3.92
CA GLY A 203 9.86 -9.73 3.58
C GLY A 203 10.83 -9.32 4.69
N PRO A 204 10.67 -8.15 5.34
CA PRO A 204 11.59 -7.75 6.40
C PRO A 204 11.36 -8.42 7.76
N LYS A 205 10.32 -9.25 7.95
CA LYS A 205 9.98 -9.94 9.22
C LYS A 205 10.05 -9.02 10.45
N VAL A 206 9.26 -7.96 10.44
CA VAL A 206 9.24 -6.99 11.53
C VAL A 206 8.36 -7.48 12.67
N ALA A 207 8.88 -7.44 13.91
CA ALA A 207 8.10 -7.78 15.11
C ALA A 207 6.87 -6.87 15.26
N ASP A 208 5.83 -7.37 15.89
CA ASP A 208 4.57 -6.66 16.15
C ASP A 208 3.87 -6.13 14.90
N THR A 209 4.14 -6.74 13.74
CA THR A 209 3.43 -6.47 12.49
C THR A 209 2.77 -7.72 11.95
N GLY A 210 1.74 -7.51 11.15
CA GLY A 210 1.02 -8.59 10.46
C GLY A 210 0.67 -8.22 9.02
N HIS A 211 0.18 -9.23 8.32
CA HIS A 211 -0.42 -9.09 6.99
C HIS A 211 -1.82 -9.69 6.99
N PHE A 212 -2.67 -9.21 6.11
CA PHE A 212 -4.05 -9.67 6.05
C PHE A 212 -4.19 -11.00 5.30
N TRP A 213 -5.06 -11.85 5.83
CA TRP A 213 -5.61 -13.02 5.15
C TRP A 213 -7.12 -12.86 5.00
N LEU A 214 -7.63 -13.08 3.82
CA LEU A 214 -9.06 -13.17 3.55
C LEU A 214 -9.43 -14.62 3.33
N VAL A 215 -10.23 -15.17 4.23
CA VAL A 215 -10.80 -16.52 4.10
C VAL A 215 -12.19 -16.38 3.50
N MET A 216 -12.46 -17.11 2.43
CA MET A 216 -13.72 -17.11 1.69
C MET A 216 -14.30 -18.53 1.67
N ASP A 217 -15.27 -18.77 2.55
CA ASP A 217 -15.95 -20.05 2.66
C ASP A 217 -17.21 -20.05 1.77
N ARG A 218 -17.39 -21.08 0.96
CA ARG A 218 -18.58 -21.30 0.14
C ARG A 218 -19.12 -22.70 0.40
N THR A 219 -20.42 -22.80 0.67
CA THR A 219 -21.06 -24.07 0.99
C THR A 219 -20.77 -25.14 -0.08
N GLY A 220 -20.30 -26.30 0.35
CA GLY A 220 -19.99 -27.46 -0.51
C GLY A 220 -18.70 -27.32 -1.32
N GLN A 221 -17.89 -26.31 -1.04
CA GLN A 221 -16.59 -26.06 -1.69
C GLN A 221 -15.48 -26.02 -0.63
N LYS A 222 -14.23 -26.22 -1.08
CA LYS A 222 -13.07 -25.96 -0.24
C LYS A 222 -12.96 -24.46 0.06
N SER A 223 -12.62 -24.12 1.31
CA SER A 223 -12.29 -22.75 1.68
C SER A 223 -11.11 -22.24 0.88
N GLU A 224 -11.24 -21.02 0.36
CA GLU A 224 -10.14 -20.29 -0.27
C GLU A 224 -9.55 -19.30 0.71
N THR A 225 -8.21 -19.22 0.76
CA THR A 225 -7.49 -18.26 1.58
C THR A 225 -6.59 -17.42 0.68
N ILE A 226 -6.77 -16.12 0.74
CA ILE A 226 -5.98 -15.14 -0.01
C ILE A 226 -5.09 -14.40 0.97
N ALA A 227 -3.78 -14.62 0.88
CA ALA A 227 -2.80 -13.95 1.72
C ALA A 227 -2.27 -12.67 1.03
N PHE A 228 -2.32 -11.55 1.73
CA PHE A 228 -1.85 -10.25 1.25
C PHE A 228 -0.47 -9.93 1.83
N THR A 229 0.51 -10.70 1.39
CA THR A 229 1.86 -10.73 1.95
C THR A 229 2.70 -9.47 1.71
N GLY A 230 2.32 -8.64 0.76
CA GLY A 230 3.03 -7.39 0.43
C GLY A 230 2.55 -6.17 1.23
N GLY A 231 1.86 -6.35 2.36
CA GLY A 231 1.35 -5.23 3.17
C GLY A 231 0.20 -4.45 2.53
N GLN A 232 -0.53 -5.09 1.61
CA GLN A 232 -1.69 -4.49 0.92
C GLN A 232 -2.82 -4.21 1.90
N THR A 233 -3.53 -3.09 1.68
CA THR A 233 -4.68 -2.66 2.48
C THR A 233 -5.99 -2.67 1.69
N GLU A 234 -5.95 -3.09 0.43
CA GLU A 234 -7.10 -3.31 -0.44
C GLU A 234 -6.81 -4.34 -1.51
N THR A 235 -7.88 -4.88 -2.09
CA THR A 235 -7.82 -5.80 -3.22
C THR A 235 -9.02 -5.62 -4.14
N TRP A 236 -8.88 -6.08 -5.38
CA TRP A 236 -9.98 -6.24 -6.32
C TRP A 236 -10.19 -7.72 -6.58
N LEU A 237 -11.43 -8.20 -6.46
CA LEU A 237 -11.77 -9.61 -6.53
C LEU A 237 -12.75 -9.92 -7.66
N ASN A 238 -12.52 -11.07 -8.31
CA ASN A 238 -13.40 -11.65 -9.32
C ASN A 238 -13.65 -13.13 -9.02
N PRO A 239 -14.25 -13.48 -7.86
CA PRO A 239 -14.56 -14.85 -7.52
C PRO A 239 -15.73 -15.38 -8.35
N PRO A 240 -15.91 -16.71 -8.47
CA PRO A 240 -17.11 -17.32 -9.05
C PRO A 240 -18.40 -16.87 -8.36
N ALA A 241 -19.52 -16.91 -9.07
CA ALA A 241 -20.83 -16.63 -8.49
C ALA A 241 -21.15 -17.59 -7.34
N GLY A 242 -21.81 -17.10 -6.30
CA GLY A 242 -22.19 -17.88 -5.14
C GLY A 242 -22.34 -17.07 -3.86
N ASN A 243 -22.74 -17.75 -2.80
CA ASN A 243 -22.81 -17.17 -1.46
C ASN A 243 -21.55 -17.52 -0.69
N TYR A 244 -20.92 -16.51 -0.14
CA TYR A 244 -19.67 -16.61 0.60
C TYR A 244 -19.85 -16.16 2.03
N ASN A 245 -19.09 -16.79 2.92
CA ASN A 245 -18.84 -16.30 4.27
C ASN A 245 -17.40 -15.79 4.31
N LEU A 246 -17.22 -14.49 4.51
CA LEU A 246 -15.93 -13.81 4.50
C LEU A 246 -15.41 -13.62 5.92
N ARG A 247 -14.17 -14.03 6.14
CA ARG A 247 -13.46 -13.78 7.40
C ARG A 247 -12.12 -13.12 7.11
N LEU A 248 -11.91 -11.94 7.67
CA LEU A 248 -10.60 -11.27 7.63
C LEU A 248 -9.79 -11.69 8.86
N GLU A 249 -8.55 -12.04 8.64
CA GLU A 249 -7.60 -12.39 9.68
C GLU A 249 -6.33 -11.54 9.54
N LEU A 250 -5.67 -11.24 10.66
CA LEU A 250 -4.33 -10.65 10.67
C LEU A 250 -3.36 -11.70 11.20
N VAL A 251 -2.33 -11.98 10.41
CA VAL A 251 -1.33 -13.02 10.71
C VAL A 251 0.02 -12.36 10.97
N ASN A 252 0.67 -12.75 12.06
CA ASN A 252 1.96 -12.23 12.50
C ASN A 252 3.07 -12.55 11.48
N ASN A 253 3.86 -11.57 11.10
CA ASN A 253 4.92 -11.73 10.10
C ASN A 253 6.13 -12.53 10.58
N VAL A 254 6.28 -12.70 11.88
CA VAL A 254 7.42 -13.43 12.47
C VAL A 254 7.02 -14.84 12.88
N SER A 255 5.95 -14.98 13.68
CA SER A 255 5.54 -16.28 14.22
C SER A 255 4.57 -17.04 13.30
N GLY A 256 3.86 -16.36 12.41
CA GLY A 256 2.78 -16.95 11.61
C GLY A 256 1.48 -17.14 12.40
N ASP A 257 1.42 -16.73 13.66
CA ASP A 257 0.23 -16.85 14.47
C ASP A 257 -0.82 -15.80 14.11
N ARG A 258 -2.09 -16.14 14.38
CA ARG A 258 -3.19 -15.22 14.19
C ARG A 258 -3.18 -14.15 15.30
N MET A 259 -3.05 -12.88 14.92
CA MET A 259 -3.07 -11.72 15.82
C MET A 259 -4.49 -11.22 16.09
N ALA A 260 -5.35 -11.22 15.08
CA ALA A 260 -6.72 -10.75 15.15
C ALA A 260 -7.61 -11.42 14.09
N VAL A 261 -8.92 -11.43 14.36
CA VAL A 261 -9.96 -11.87 13.44
C VAL A 261 -11.07 -10.83 13.44
N ALA A 262 -11.53 -10.40 12.28
CA ALA A 262 -12.73 -9.56 12.18
C ALA A 262 -13.96 -10.38 12.57
N ALA A 263 -14.78 -9.82 13.44
CA ALA A 263 -15.99 -10.46 13.93
C ALA A 263 -17.18 -9.47 13.92
N PRO A 264 -18.37 -9.90 13.53
CA PRO A 264 -18.67 -11.23 12.96
C PRO A 264 -18.14 -11.40 11.54
N PRO A 265 -18.05 -12.64 11.01
CA PRO A 265 -17.84 -12.87 9.58
C PRO A 265 -18.96 -12.22 8.75
N LEU A 266 -18.64 -11.79 7.53
CA LEU A 266 -19.62 -11.16 6.63
C LEU A 266 -20.16 -12.19 5.62
N MET A 267 -21.46 -12.25 5.44
CA MET A 267 -22.11 -12.98 4.36
C MET A 267 -22.12 -12.09 3.10
N LEU A 268 -21.78 -12.66 1.95
CA LEU A 268 -21.73 -11.95 0.67
C LEU A 268 -22.32 -12.81 -0.44
N SER A 269 -23.23 -12.25 -1.22
CA SER A 269 -23.71 -12.87 -2.46
C SER A 269 -22.95 -12.27 -3.65
N VAL A 270 -22.25 -13.13 -4.38
CA VAL A 270 -21.52 -12.75 -5.61
C VAL A 270 -22.35 -13.17 -6.80
N THR A 271 -22.68 -12.20 -7.67
CA THR A 271 -23.39 -12.47 -8.93
C THR A 271 -22.43 -13.05 -10.00
N ASN A 272 -22.86 -13.14 -11.24
CA ASN A 272 -22.06 -13.74 -12.30
C ASN A 272 -20.66 -13.11 -12.42
N GLN A 273 -19.65 -13.98 -12.40
CA GLN A 273 -18.26 -13.62 -12.68
C GLN A 273 -18.11 -13.05 -14.10
N LEU A 274 -17.28 -12.06 -14.27
CA LEU A 274 -16.92 -11.60 -15.62
C LEU A 274 -16.00 -12.61 -16.30
N ALA A 275 -16.33 -12.92 -17.56
CA ALA A 275 -15.43 -13.73 -18.38
C ALA A 275 -14.07 -13.02 -18.58
N PRO A 276 -12.96 -13.75 -18.66
CA PRO A 276 -11.61 -13.17 -18.79
C PRO A 276 -11.48 -12.15 -19.92
N GLY A 277 -12.15 -12.35 -21.06
CA GLY A 277 -12.13 -11.41 -22.17
C GLY A 277 -12.80 -10.06 -21.93
N ASN A 278 -13.66 -9.96 -20.91
CA ASN A 278 -14.40 -8.73 -20.57
C ASN A 278 -13.78 -7.97 -19.38
N LEU A 279 -12.74 -8.51 -18.74
CA LEU A 279 -12.14 -7.91 -17.56
C LEU A 279 -11.47 -6.58 -17.87
N ALA A 280 -10.77 -6.46 -19.00
CA ALA A 280 -10.08 -5.23 -19.41
C ALA A 280 -11.05 -4.05 -19.59
N SER A 281 -12.20 -4.30 -20.21
CA SER A 281 -13.24 -3.27 -20.40
C SER A 281 -13.95 -2.92 -19.09
N ALA A 282 -14.18 -3.91 -18.20
CA ALA A 282 -14.85 -3.68 -16.92
C ALA A 282 -13.98 -2.90 -15.93
N LEU A 283 -12.66 -3.02 -16.03
CA LEU A 283 -11.71 -2.31 -15.18
C LEU A 283 -11.29 -0.95 -15.75
N ASN A 284 -11.83 -0.55 -16.92
CA ASN A 284 -11.40 0.68 -17.63
C ASN A 284 -9.88 0.74 -17.86
N ILE A 285 -9.24 -0.40 -18.01
CA ILE A 285 -7.82 -0.47 -18.34
C ILE A 285 -7.71 -0.16 -19.83
N SER A 286 -7.54 1.13 -20.18
CA SER A 286 -7.11 1.53 -21.50
C SER A 286 -5.69 1.02 -21.76
N LYS A 287 -5.49 0.38 -22.90
CA LYS A 287 -4.18 -0.05 -23.39
C LYS A 287 -3.25 1.14 -23.61
#